data_116144db5c81d321cb5a0de0689e124a
#
_entry.id   116144db5c81d321cb5a0de0689e124a
#
_cell.length_a   1.000
_cell.length_b   1.000
_cell.length_c   1.000
_cell.angle_alpha   90.00
_cell.angle_beta   90.00
_cell.angle_gamma   90.00
#
_symmetry.space_group_name_H-M   'P 1'
#
loop_
_entity.id
_entity.type
_entity.pdbx_description
1 polymer ?
#
loop_
_entity_poly.entity_id
_entity_poly.type
_entity_poly.pdbx_seq_one_letter_code
_entity_poly.pdbx_strand_id
1 'polypeptide(L)'
;MSLPTGTECEIYGEAPVQGDGRVDGHPFYFRARHSHWTFTVCISHDLDPSVLRGPDSDGWFTEDEHVGFEHSGDFTNASRMPYDIARQLIADSIAVFRDAMRNRA
;
A
#
# COMPACT_ATOMS: atom_id res chain seq x y z
N MET A 1 0.05 -14.19 -11.07
CA MET A 1 -1.21 -13.56 -10.68
C MET A 1 -1.26 -12.12 -11.14
N SER A 2 -2.35 -11.72 -11.72
CA SER A 2 -2.55 -10.35 -12.19
C SER A 2 -3.10 -9.47 -11.08
N LEU A 3 -2.70 -8.19 -11.09
CA LEU A 3 -3.30 -7.21 -10.20
C LEU A 3 -4.71 -6.85 -10.70
N PRO A 4 -5.57 -6.33 -9.82
CA PRO A 4 -6.91 -5.90 -10.22
C PRO A 4 -6.89 -4.87 -11.34
N THR A 5 -7.96 -4.83 -12.14
CA THR A 5 -8.14 -3.82 -13.18
C THR A 5 -8.11 -2.43 -12.56
N GLY A 6 -7.52 -1.47 -13.26
CA GLY A 6 -7.38 -0.10 -12.76
C GLY A 6 -6.16 0.10 -11.88
N THR A 7 -5.24 -0.87 -11.87
CA THR A 7 -4.04 -0.85 -11.04
C THR A 7 -2.79 -0.93 -11.90
N GLU A 8 -1.83 -0.09 -11.58
CA GLU A 8 -0.47 -0.15 -12.12
C GLU A 8 0.48 -0.32 -10.94
N CYS A 9 1.48 -1.19 -11.06
CA CYS A 9 2.42 -1.44 -9.97
C CYS A 9 3.73 -1.98 -10.47
N GLU A 10 4.80 -1.49 -9.88
CA GLU A 10 6.15 -2.02 -10.05
C GLU A 10 6.64 -2.50 -8.69
N ILE A 11 7.10 -3.74 -8.60
CA ILE A 11 7.66 -4.33 -7.39
C ILE A 11 9.18 -4.42 -7.58
N TYR A 12 9.94 -3.99 -6.60
CA TYR A 12 11.38 -3.91 -6.70
C TYR A 12 12.04 -4.00 -5.33
N GLY A 13 13.36 -4.14 -5.33
CA GLY A 13 14.16 -4.07 -4.11
C GLY A 13 14.27 -5.38 -3.36
N GLU A 14 15.26 -5.41 -2.49
CA GLU A 14 15.45 -6.42 -1.46
C GLU A 14 15.87 -5.69 -0.20
N ALA A 15 15.34 -6.15 0.95
CA ALA A 15 15.70 -5.62 2.26
C ALA A 15 15.70 -4.08 2.31
N PRO A 16 14.62 -3.39 1.98
CA PRO A 16 13.23 -3.87 1.88
C PRO A 16 12.79 -4.24 0.47
N VAL A 17 11.76 -5.08 0.38
CA VAL A 17 10.97 -5.27 -0.83
C VAL A 17 9.98 -4.12 -0.90
N GLN A 18 9.84 -3.52 -2.05
CA GLN A 18 9.01 -2.32 -2.24
C GLN A 18 8.12 -2.48 -3.47
N GLY A 19 7.04 -1.70 -3.48
CA GLY A 19 6.19 -1.58 -4.65
C GLY A 19 5.58 -0.20 -4.68
N ASP A 20 5.47 0.38 -5.86
CA ASP A 20 4.74 1.63 -6.03
C ASP A 20 3.94 1.58 -7.32
N GLY A 21 2.89 2.41 -7.37
CA GLY A 21 2.00 2.44 -8.50
C GLY A 21 0.78 3.29 -8.23
N ARG A 22 -0.29 2.97 -8.95
CA ARG A 22 -1.57 3.67 -8.82
C ARG A 22 -2.71 2.68 -8.79
N VAL A 23 -3.72 3.00 -7.99
CA VAL A 23 -4.99 2.29 -7.96
C VAL A 23 -6.10 3.33 -8.13
N ASP A 24 -6.92 3.16 -9.16
CA ASP A 24 -8.02 4.07 -9.47
C ASP A 24 -7.57 5.54 -9.55
N GLY A 25 -6.35 5.77 -10.07
CA GLY A 25 -5.76 7.09 -10.20
C GLY A 25 -5.04 7.61 -8.97
N HIS A 26 -5.10 6.90 -7.84
CA HIS A 26 -4.44 7.32 -6.59
C HIS A 26 -3.09 6.64 -6.44
N PRO A 27 -2.02 7.38 -6.11
CA PRO A 27 -0.71 6.76 -5.90
C PRO A 27 -0.69 5.93 -4.65
N PHE A 28 0.02 4.80 -4.70
CA PHE A 28 0.22 3.97 -3.51
C PHE A 28 1.69 3.55 -3.39
N TYR A 29 2.07 3.17 -2.17
CA TYR A 29 3.39 2.68 -1.86
C TYR A 29 3.27 1.47 -0.93
N PHE A 30 3.99 0.39 -1.27
CA PHE A 30 4.08 -0.83 -0.48
C PHE A 30 5.51 -1.01 -0.02
N ARG A 31 5.69 -1.36 1.25
CA ARG A 31 7.01 -1.61 1.82
C ARG A 31 6.95 -2.80 2.76
N ALA A 32 7.85 -3.76 2.55
CA ALA A 32 7.98 -4.92 3.42
C ALA A 32 9.37 -4.89 4.07
N ARG A 33 9.42 -4.75 5.38
CA ARG A 33 10.66 -4.55 6.12
C ARG A 33 10.60 -5.24 7.48
N HIS A 34 11.69 -5.89 7.87
CA HIS A 34 11.78 -6.63 9.12
C HIS A 34 10.74 -7.74 9.19
N SER A 35 9.73 -7.62 10.01
CA SER A 35 8.64 -8.58 10.12
C SER A 35 7.28 -7.95 9.85
N HIS A 36 7.25 -6.85 9.11
CA HIS A 36 6.06 -6.04 8.92
C HIS A 36 5.99 -5.49 7.50
N TRP A 37 4.78 -5.29 6.98
CA TRP A 37 4.57 -4.64 5.70
C TRP A 37 3.47 -3.60 5.82
N THR A 38 3.55 -2.57 4.98
CA THR A 38 2.55 -1.51 4.90
C THR A 38 2.19 -1.24 3.46
N PHE A 39 0.93 -0.87 3.25
CA PHE A 39 0.40 -0.42 1.97
C PHE A 39 -0.29 0.91 2.24
N THR A 40 0.16 1.99 1.60
CA THR A 40 -0.32 3.34 1.86
C THR A 40 -0.79 3.96 0.56
N VAL A 41 -2.01 4.53 0.56
CA VAL A 41 -2.58 5.23 -0.59
C VAL A 41 -2.83 6.68 -0.21
N CYS A 42 -2.47 7.62 -1.07
CA CYS A 42 -2.79 9.03 -0.90
C CYS A 42 -3.95 9.40 -1.81
N ILE A 43 -5.03 9.93 -1.25
CA ILE A 43 -6.22 10.28 -2.06
C ILE A 43 -6.46 11.79 -2.19
N SER A 44 -5.83 12.62 -1.37
CA SER A 44 -6.12 14.05 -1.36
C SER A 44 -5.37 14.83 -2.42
N HIS A 45 -4.15 14.42 -2.74
CA HIS A 45 -3.30 15.06 -3.72
C HIS A 45 -2.42 14.00 -4.38
N ASP A 46 -1.72 14.39 -5.44
CA ASP A 46 -0.79 13.53 -6.16
C ASP A 46 0.56 13.49 -5.45
N LEU A 47 0.53 13.30 -4.15
CA LEU A 47 1.71 13.21 -3.31
C LEU A 47 2.26 11.80 -3.31
N ASP A 48 3.58 11.67 -3.33
CA ASP A 48 4.23 10.37 -3.20
C ASP A 48 3.90 9.77 -1.82
N PRO A 49 3.14 8.66 -1.76
CA PRO A 49 2.74 8.11 -0.48
C PRO A 49 3.90 7.55 0.35
N SER A 50 5.09 7.38 -0.24
CA SER A 50 6.25 6.94 0.51
C SER A 50 6.70 7.96 1.56
N VAL A 51 6.29 9.24 1.40
CA VAL A 51 6.61 10.28 2.38
C VAL A 51 5.50 10.47 3.42
N LEU A 52 4.35 9.82 3.22
CA LEU A 52 3.30 9.83 4.24
C LEU A 52 3.63 8.82 5.34
N ARG A 53 3.50 9.26 6.56
CA ARG A 53 3.71 8.38 7.71
C ARG A 53 2.36 8.05 8.33
N GLY A 54 1.85 6.88 8.00
CA GLY A 54 0.63 6.40 8.59
C GLY A 54 0.81 6.08 10.07
N PRO A 55 -0.30 5.86 10.78
CA PRO A 55 -0.27 5.58 12.22
C PRO A 55 0.17 4.15 12.56
N ASP A 56 0.64 3.39 11.58
CA ASP A 56 1.01 1.98 11.71
C ASP A 56 -0.19 1.12 12.15
N SER A 57 -1.37 1.53 11.72
CA SER A 57 -2.62 0.83 11.96
C SER A 57 -3.50 0.98 10.73
N ASP A 58 -4.41 0.01 10.54
CA ASP A 58 -5.27 0.02 9.36
C ASP A 58 -6.28 1.16 9.42
N GLY A 59 -6.58 1.74 8.27
CA GLY A 59 -7.65 2.69 8.10
C GLY A 59 -7.22 4.03 7.54
N TRP A 60 -8.14 4.97 7.60
CA TRP A 60 -7.93 6.33 7.13
C TRP A 60 -7.10 7.11 8.14
N PHE A 61 -6.23 7.98 7.61
CA PHE A 61 -5.45 8.90 8.44
C PHE A 61 -5.24 10.22 7.71
N THR A 62 -4.86 11.24 8.46
CA THR A 62 -4.54 12.56 7.91
C THR A 62 -3.16 12.98 8.43
N GLU A 63 -2.31 13.43 7.54
CA GLU A 63 -1.00 13.96 7.88
C GLU A 63 -0.74 15.19 7.00
N ASP A 64 -0.47 16.33 7.62
CA ASP A 64 -0.16 17.59 6.91
C ASP A 64 -1.21 17.93 5.82
N GLU A 65 -2.48 17.80 6.17
CA GLU A 65 -3.62 18.07 5.29
C GLU A 65 -3.79 17.05 4.16
N HIS A 66 -2.94 16.03 4.10
CA HIS A 66 -3.10 14.94 3.14
C HIS A 66 -3.91 13.81 3.77
N VAL A 67 -4.84 13.27 3.00
CA VAL A 67 -5.65 12.13 3.46
C VAL A 67 -5.08 10.87 2.83
N GLY A 68 -4.80 9.90 3.68
CA GLY A 68 -4.28 8.60 3.26
C GLY A 68 -5.08 7.45 3.81
N PHE A 69 -4.85 6.28 3.24
CA PHE A 69 -5.38 5.02 3.72
C PHE A 69 -4.21 4.05 3.88
N GLU A 70 -4.18 3.34 5.00
CA GLU A 70 -3.14 2.36 5.26
C GLU A 70 -3.73 1.00 5.57
N HIS A 71 -3.12 -0.03 5.01
CA HIS A 71 -3.38 -1.42 5.35
C HIS A 71 -2.03 -2.08 5.62
N SER A 72 -1.92 -2.84 6.68
CA SER A 72 -0.64 -3.40 7.10
C SER A 72 -0.81 -4.78 7.70
N GLY A 73 0.30 -5.46 7.89
CA GLY A 73 0.30 -6.77 8.51
C GLY A 73 1.71 -7.25 8.83
N ASP A 74 1.77 -8.46 9.40
CA ASP A 74 3.02 -9.08 9.76
C ASP A 74 3.40 -10.16 8.74
N PHE A 75 4.69 -10.35 8.57
CA PHE A 75 5.23 -11.39 7.70
C PHE A 75 6.66 -11.70 8.13
N THR A 76 6.94 -12.94 8.47
CA THR A 76 8.28 -13.34 8.90
C THR A 76 9.30 -13.09 7.78
N ASN A 77 10.38 -12.38 8.09
CA ASN A 77 11.41 -11.98 7.12
C ASN A 77 10.84 -11.16 5.96
N ALA A 78 9.97 -10.20 6.27
CA ALA A 78 9.31 -9.38 5.27
C ALA A 78 10.31 -8.67 4.34
N SER A 79 11.48 -8.29 4.84
CA SER A 79 12.52 -7.65 4.02
C SER A 79 12.94 -8.51 2.83
N ARG A 80 12.77 -9.80 2.91
CA ARG A 80 13.12 -10.76 1.83
C ARG A 80 11.89 -11.42 1.24
N MET A 81 10.77 -10.77 1.33
CA MET A 81 9.50 -11.28 0.84
C MET A 81 9.59 -11.62 -0.66
N PRO A 82 9.13 -12.82 -1.08
CA PRO A 82 9.04 -13.12 -2.52
C PRO A 82 8.11 -12.13 -3.22
N TYR A 83 8.42 -11.77 -4.45
CA TYR A 83 7.62 -10.79 -5.18
C TYR A 83 6.20 -11.27 -5.47
N ASP A 84 5.97 -12.56 -5.63
CA ASP A 84 4.61 -13.09 -5.81
C ASP A 84 3.77 -12.91 -4.54
N ILE A 85 4.38 -13.06 -3.37
CA ILE A 85 3.71 -12.78 -2.09
C ILE A 85 3.41 -11.28 -1.96
N ALA A 86 4.40 -10.44 -2.28
CA ALA A 86 4.20 -8.98 -2.26
C ALA A 86 3.05 -8.57 -3.18
N ARG A 87 2.98 -9.14 -4.39
CA ARG A 87 1.90 -8.87 -5.33
C ARG A 87 0.54 -9.27 -4.77
N GLN A 88 0.48 -10.43 -4.10
CA GLN A 88 -0.76 -10.88 -3.48
C GLN A 88 -1.20 -9.95 -2.36
N LEU A 89 -0.27 -9.51 -1.52
CA LEU A 89 -0.58 -8.58 -0.43
C LEU A 89 -1.03 -7.22 -0.97
N ILE A 90 -0.42 -6.75 -2.05
CA ILE A 90 -0.84 -5.53 -2.72
C ILE A 90 -2.26 -5.70 -3.28
N ALA A 91 -2.56 -6.82 -3.94
CA ALA A 91 -3.89 -7.10 -4.49
C ALA A 91 -4.94 -7.14 -3.37
N ASP A 92 -4.63 -7.81 -2.26
CA ASP A 92 -5.53 -7.89 -1.11
C ASP A 92 -5.75 -6.50 -0.50
N SER A 93 -4.69 -5.71 -0.39
CA SER A 93 -4.76 -4.36 0.15
C SER A 93 -5.59 -3.43 -0.73
N ILE A 94 -5.51 -3.60 -2.06
CA ILE A 94 -6.32 -2.84 -3.00
C ILE A 94 -7.80 -3.15 -2.79
N ALA A 95 -8.15 -4.42 -2.56
CA ALA A 95 -9.52 -4.81 -2.28
C ALA A 95 -10.03 -4.16 -1.00
N VAL A 96 -9.21 -4.14 0.04
CA VAL A 96 -9.54 -3.49 1.32
C VAL A 96 -9.72 -1.98 1.10
N PHE A 97 -8.82 -1.36 0.36
CA PHE A 97 -8.90 0.08 0.04
C PHE A 97 -10.19 0.41 -0.74
N ARG A 98 -10.50 -0.36 -1.76
CA ARG A 98 -11.71 -0.13 -2.56
C ARG A 98 -12.98 -0.28 -1.74
N ASP A 99 -12.98 -1.24 -0.83
CA ASP A 99 -14.10 -1.42 0.08
C ASP A 99 -14.24 -0.22 1.03
N ALA A 100 -13.13 0.26 1.57
CA ALA A 100 -13.11 1.45 2.43
C ALA A 100 -13.61 2.68 1.67
N MET A 101 -13.24 2.82 0.39
CA MET A 101 -13.72 3.93 -0.45
C MET A 101 -15.23 3.88 -0.65
N ARG A 102 -15.80 2.70 -0.87
CA ARG A 102 -17.25 2.55 -1.01
C ARG A 102 -17.99 2.92 0.27
N ASN A 103 -17.39 2.68 1.41
CA ASN A 103 -17.99 2.96 2.72
C ASN A 103 -17.71 4.37 3.23
N ARG A 104 -16.92 5.12 2.50
CA ARG A 104 -16.58 6.49 2.83
C ARG A 104 -17.58 7.42 2.17
N ALA A 105 -18.57 7.79 2.89
CA ALA A 105 -19.61 8.69 2.38
C ALA A 105 -19.32 10.14 2.69
#